data_259abf851d39b214b6498f8914f937f6
#
_entry.id   259abf851d39b214b6498f8914f937f6
#
_cell.length_a   1.000
_cell.length_b   1.000
_cell.length_c   1.000
_cell.angle_alpha   90.00
_cell.angle_beta   90.00
_cell.angle_gamma   90.00
#
_symmetry.space_group_name_H-M   'P 1'
#
loop_
_entity.id
_entity.type
_entity.pdbx_description
1 polymer ?
#
loop_
_entity_poly.entity_id
_entity_poly.type
_entity_poly.pdbx_seq_one_letter_code
_entity_poly.pdbx_strand_id
1 'polypeptide(L)'
;VAWPFAGAYVASKYAIEGLSDVLRVELKRFGIDTVLINPGAVATPLWEKTFDAVHEKLAKQPEHIRKLYDADSARSEEAVRKSVNSAVAPSVVVDTIVKALSAKNPKARYLVGPSAKIQWWMKTLMTTSLFDKLKFKIVYGDK
;
A
#
# COMPACT_ATOMS: atom_id res chain seq x y z
N VAL A 1 -2.04 3.39 2.44
CA VAL A 1 -1.20 4.30 3.26
C VAL A 1 -0.08 4.85 2.40
N ALA A 2 0.21 6.17 2.51
CA ALA A 2 1.32 6.80 1.82
C ALA A 2 2.66 6.38 2.43
N TRP A 3 3.63 6.03 1.58
CA TRP A 3 4.97 5.64 1.96
C TRP A 3 6.02 6.46 1.21
N PRO A 4 7.12 6.91 1.83
CA PRO A 4 8.20 7.61 1.16
C PRO A 4 8.73 6.84 -0.05
N PHE A 5 9.23 7.55 -1.05
CA PHE A 5 9.76 7.06 -2.33
C PHE A 5 8.75 6.37 -3.27
N ALA A 6 7.48 6.21 -2.85
CA ALA A 6 6.42 5.57 -3.64
C ALA A 6 5.33 6.56 -4.11
N GLY A 7 5.64 7.85 -4.26
CA GLY A 7 4.65 8.91 -4.48
C GLY A 7 3.69 8.66 -5.65
N ALA A 8 4.21 8.36 -6.84
CA ALA A 8 3.37 8.09 -8.02
C ALA A 8 2.47 6.85 -7.84
N TYR A 9 3.03 5.78 -7.26
CA TYR A 9 2.25 4.58 -6.94
C TYR A 9 1.15 4.88 -5.92
N VAL A 10 1.49 5.59 -4.85
CA VAL A 10 0.52 6.00 -3.82
C VAL A 10 -0.58 6.86 -4.43
N ALA A 11 -0.24 7.85 -5.25
CA ALA A 11 -1.22 8.71 -5.93
C ALA A 11 -2.19 7.89 -6.78
N SER A 12 -1.70 6.91 -7.57
CA SER A 12 -2.55 6.02 -8.36
C SER A 12 -3.51 5.19 -7.51
N LYS A 13 -3.07 4.72 -6.34
CA LYS A 13 -3.92 3.95 -5.43
C LYS A 13 -4.99 4.81 -4.73
N TYR A 14 -4.66 6.06 -4.39
CA TYR A 14 -5.65 7.00 -3.87
C TYR A 14 -6.68 7.40 -4.94
N ALA A 15 -6.26 7.52 -6.19
CA ALA A 15 -7.19 7.77 -7.30
C ALA A 15 -8.23 6.63 -7.45
N ILE A 16 -7.79 5.37 -7.34
CA ILE A 16 -8.70 4.21 -7.35
C ILE A 16 -9.68 4.24 -6.17
N GLU A 17 -9.22 4.61 -4.96
CA GLU A 17 -10.10 4.76 -3.79
C GLU A 17 -11.20 5.81 -4.07
N GLY A 18 -10.81 7.01 -4.51
CA GLY A 18 -11.76 8.08 -4.82
C GLY A 18 -12.74 7.71 -5.93
N LEU A 19 -12.23 7.12 -7.03
CA LEU A 19 -13.07 6.65 -8.14
C LEU A 19 -14.06 5.59 -7.68
N SER A 20 -13.63 4.64 -6.85
CA SER A 20 -14.52 3.59 -6.33
C SER A 20 -15.62 4.16 -5.41
N ASP A 21 -15.31 5.21 -4.64
CA ASP A 21 -16.30 5.87 -3.80
C ASP A 21 -17.38 6.57 -4.66
N VAL A 22 -17.01 7.21 -5.78
CA VAL A 22 -17.94 7.80 -6.75
C VAL A 22 -18.78 6.72 -7.43
N LEU A 23 -18.14 5.71 -8.01
CA LEU A 23 -18.82 4.62 -8.72
C LEU A 23 -19.81 3.86 -7.82
N ARG A 24 -19.49 3.69 -6.55
CA ARG A 24 -20.38 3.03 -5.59
C ARG A 24 -21.71 3.77 -5.44
N VAL A 25 -21.70 5.09 -5.50
CA VAL A 25 -22.92 5.91 -5.42
C VAL A 25 -23.65 5.95 -6.77
N GLU A 26 -22.93 6.23 -7.84
CA GLU A 26 -23.51 6.37 -9.18
C GLU A 26 -24.15 5.10 -9.71
N LEU A 27 -23.51 3.94 -9.48
CA LEU A 27 -23.95 2.65 -10.01
C LEU A 27 -24.99 1.95 -9.13
N LYS A 28 -25.15 2.39 -7.88
CA LYS A 28 -26.11 1.74 -6.96
C LYS A 28 -27.54 1.76 -7.49
N ARG A 29 -27.96 2.81 -8.18
CA ARG A 29 -29.29 2.90 -8.80
C ARG A 29 -29.55 1.86 -9.88
N PHE A 30 -28.49 1.26 -10.43
CA PHE A 30 -28.57 0.18 -11.42
C PHE A 30 -28.42 -1.23 -10.82
N GLY A 31 -28.37 -1.33 -9.48
CA GLY A 31 -28.16 -2.59 -8.79
C GLY A 31 -26.72 -3.11 -8.86
N ILE A 32 -25.75 -2.26 -9.24
CA ILE A 32 -24.35 -2.63 -9.34
C ILE A 32 -23.62 -2.19 -8.08
N ASP A 33 -23.00 -3.17 -7.39
CA ASP A 33 -22.17 -2.93 -6.21
C ASP A 33 -20.70 -2.77 -6.59
N THR A 34 -20.09 -1.66 -6.17
CA THR A 34 -18.67 -1.41 -6.31
C THR A 34 -17.94 -1.72 -5.00
N VAL A 35 -16.98 -2.63 -5.07
CA VAL A 35 -16.24 -3.14 -3.91
C VAL A 35 -14.76 -2.95 -4.10
N LEU A 36 -14.07 -2.47 -3.05
CA LEU A 36 -12.62 -2.41 -2.99
C LEU A 36 -12.06 -3.58 -2.20
N ILE A 37 -11.09 -4.28 -2.79
CA ILE A 37 -10.24 -5.24 -2.09
C ILE A 37 -8.90 -4.55 -1.81
N ASN A 38 -8.58 -4.37 -0.53
CA ASN A 38 -7.39 -3.67 -0.07
C ASN A 38 -6.42 -4.67 0.60
N PRO A 39 -5.59 -5.37 -0.17
CA PRO A 39 -4.58 -6.25 0.41
C PRO A 39 -3.45 -5.43 1.04
N GLY A 40 -2.91 -5.94 2.13
CA GLY A 40 -1.60 -5.53 2.63
C GLY A 40 -0.49 -6.14 1.78
N ALA A 41 0.61 -6.54 2.41
CA ALA A 41 1.65 -7.29 1.72
C ALA A 41 1.13 -8.67 1.28
N VAL A 42 1.32 -9.01 0.00
CA VAL A 42 0.98 -10.32 -0.58
C VAL A 42 2.27 -10.97 -1.09
N ALA A 43 2.44 -12.25 -0.80
CA ALA A 43 3.63 -13.01 -1.18
C ALA A 43 3.63 -13.28 -2.70
N THR A 44 4.22 -12.38 -3.46
CA THR A 44 4.34 -12.44 -4.92
C THR A 44 5.72 -12.02 -5.38
N PRO A 45 6.19 -12.45 -6.56
CA PRO A 45 7.46 -12.00 -7.13
C PRO A 45 7.54 -10.49 -7.44
N LEU A 46 6.45 -9.76 -7.29
CA LEU A 46 6.38 -8.32 -7.54
C LEU A 46 7.38 -7.53 -6.68
N TRP A 47 7.59 -7.96 -5.45
CA TRP A 47 8.45 -7.26 -4.51
C TRP A 47 9.90 -7.21 -4.97
N GLU A 48 10.48 -8.36 -5.34
CA GLU A 48 11.86 -8.42 -5.83
C GLU A 48 12.02 -7.63 -7.13
N LYS A 49 11.09 -7.78 -8.09
CA LYS A 49 11.09 -6.97 -9.33
C LYS A 49 11.03 -5.46 -9.05
N THR A 50 10.32 -5.06 -7.99
CA THR A 50 10.22 -3.64 -7.60
C THR A 50 11.54 -3.15 -7.03
N PHE A 51 12.19 -3.93 -6.16
CA PHE A 51 13.48 -3.58 -5.58
C PHE A 51 14.57 -3.48 -6.66
N ASP A 52 14.65 -4.46 -7.54
CA ASP A 52 15.59 -4.45 -8.67
C ASP A 52 15.39 -3.22 -9.55
N ALA A 53 14.15 -2.86 -9.88
CA ALA A 53 13.84 -1.67 -10.67
C ALA A 53 14.21 -0.36 -9.96
N VAL A 54 14.09 -0.29 -8.63
CA VAL A 54 14.53 0.87 -7.85
C VAL A 54 16.05 0.97 -7.86
N HIS A 55 16.77 -0.12 -7.61
CA HIS A 55 18.23 -0.16 -7.65
C HIS A 55 18.77 0.23 -9.02
N GLU A 56 18.19 -0.28 -10.10
CA GLU A 56 18.58 0.09 -11.47
C GLU A 56 18.37 1.59 -11.73
N LYS A 57 17.26 2.15 -11.29
CA LYS A 57 16.98 3.58 -11.44
C LYS A 57 17.94 4.44 -10.63
N LEU A 58 18.24 4.06 -9.40
CA LEU A 58 19.20 4.78 -8.55
C LEU A 58 20.60 4.73 -9.14
N ALA A 59 21.05 3.57 -9.63
CA ALA A 59 22.37 3.43 -10.24
C ALA A 59 22.58 4.33 -11.46
N LYS A 60 21.51 4.68 -12.18
CA LYS A 60 21.54 5.61 -13.33
C LYS A 60 21.54 7.08 -12.93
N GLN A 61 21.37 7.41 -11.65
CA GLN A 61 21.37 8.81 -11.20
C GLN A 61 22.80 9.36 -11.03
N PRO A 62 22.98 10.68 -11.21
CA PRO A 62 24.25 11.34 -10.90
C PRO A 62 24.68 11.09 -9.45
N GLU A 63 26.01 11.08 -9.22
CA GLU A 63 26.57 10.75 -7.89
C GLU A 63 26.03 11.65 -6.76
N HIS A 64 25.87 12.95 -7.03
CA HIS A 64 25.34 13.88 -6.02
C HIS A 64 23.90 13.55 -5.62
N ILE A 65 23.08 13.03 -6.54
CA ILE A 65 21.72 12.56 -6.24
C ILE A 65 21.77 11.26 -5.43
N ARG A 66 22.62 10.32 -5.82
CA ARG A 66 22.78 9.06 -5.08
C ARG A 66 23.18 9.30 -3.63
N LYS A 67 24.18 10.18 -3.39
CA LYS A 67 24.62 10.56 -2.03
C LYS A 67 23.49 11.08 -1.14
N LEU A 68 22.46 11.72 -1.72
CA LEU A 68 21.30 12.22 -0.97
C LEU A 68 20.29 11.15 -0.62
N TYR A 69 20.15 10.09 -1.43
CA TYR A 69 19.02 9.18 -1.34
C TYR A 69 19.38 7.71 -1.04
N ASP A 70 20.62 7.27 -1.27
CA ASP A 70 21.00 5.85 -1.16
C ASP A 70 20.70 5.29 0.24
N ALA A 71 21.11 6.00 1.30
CA ALA A 71 20.93 5.53 2.66
C ALA A 71 19.44 5.47 3.07
N ASP A 72 18.66 6.47 2.66
CA ASP A 72 17.25 6.56 3.03
C ASP A 72 16.38 5.61 2.21
N SER A 73 16.75 5.36 0.94
CA SER A 73 16.08 4.34 0.12
C SER A 73 16.35 2.94 0.64
N ALA A 74 17.56 2.63 1.08
CA ALA A 74 17.91 1.35 1.67
C ALA A 74 17.13 1.08 2.96
N ARG A 75 16.99 2.08 3.85
CA ARG A 75 16.16 1.96 5.07
C ARG A 75 14.68 1.78 4.73
N SER A 76 14.18 2.52 3.73
CA SER A 76 12.80 2.36 3.27
C SER A 76 12.55 0.95 2.73
N GLU A 77 13.49 0.40 1.95
CA GLU A 77 13.44 -0.98 1.45
C GLU A 77 13.43 -1.98 2.60
N GLU A 78 14.31 -1.83 3.59
CA GLU A 78 14.34 -2.72 4.76
C GLU A 78 12.99 -2.74 5.50
N ALA A 79 12.36 -1.58 5.69
CA ALA A 79 11.05 -1.48 6.32
C ALA A 79 9.96 -2.20 5.48
N VAL A 80 10.01 -2.09 4.16
CA VAL A 80 9.10 -2.79 3.24
C VAL A 80 9.36 -4.30 3.30
N ARG A 81 10.62 -4.77 3.28
CA ARG A 81 10.98 -6.19 3.39
C ARG A 81 10.47 -6.80 4.69
N LYS A 82 10.55 -6.10 5.81
CA LYS A 82 9.94 -6.53 7.09
C LYS A 82 8.43 -6.74 6.96
N SER A 83 7.74 -5.87 6.23
CA SER A 83 6.30 -6.04 5.96
C SER A 83 6.02 -7.23 5.02
N VAL A 84 6.89 -7.48 4.05
CA VAL A 84 6.78 -8.60 3.11
C VAL A 84 6.98 -9.94 3.82
N ASN A 85 7.82 -10.01 4.85
CA ASN A 85 8.00 -11.23 5.65
C ASN A 85 6.71 -11.72 6.35
N SER A 86 5.76 -10.81 6.56
CA SER A 86 4.42 -11.12 7.09
C SER A 86 3.33 -11.11 6.01
N ALA A 87 3.72 -11.25 4.74
CA ALA A 87 2.81 -11.23 3.60
C ALA A 87 1.87 -12.44 3.62
N VAL A 88 0.63 -12.20 3.22
CA VAL A 88 -0.36 -13.27 3.07
C VAL A 88 -0.19 -13.98 1.72
N ALA A 89 -0.56 -15.26 1.67
CA ALA A 89 -0.59 -15.98 0.40
C ALA A 89 -1.62 -15.35 -0.56
N PRO A 90 -1.39 -15.38 -1.88
CA PRO A 90 -2.36 -14.90 -2.87
C PRO A 90 -3.75 -15.53 -2.74
N SER A 91 -3.85 -16.78 -2.31
CA SER A 91 -5.12 -17.47 -2.07
C SER A 91 -6.03 -16.74 -1.09
N VAL A 92 -5.47 -16.12 -0.04
CA VAL A 92 -6.26 -15.35 0.94
C VAL A 92 -6.95 -14.13 0.28
N VAL A 93 -6.30 -13.53 -0.71
CA VAL A 93 -6.90 -12.45 -1.51
C VAL A 93 -8.01 -13.01 -2.39
N VAL A 94 -7.76 -14.14 -3.07
CA VAL A 94 -8.76 -14.82 -3.90
C VAL A 94 -9.99 -15.19 -3.09
N ASP A 95 -9.84 -15.81 -1.92
CA ASP A 95 -10.95 -16.17 -1.03
C ASP A 95 -11.77 -14.93 -0.62
N THR A 96 -11.09 -13.80 -0.40
CA THR A 96 -11.77 -12.53 -0.07
C THR A 96 -12.55 -11.99 -1.27
N ILE A 97 -12.04 -12.12 -2.49
CA ILE A 97 -12.73 -11.73 -3.72
C ILE A 97 -13.99 -12.60 -3.90
N VAL A 98 -13.85 -13.93 -3.79
CA VAL A 98 -14.98 -14.86 -3.88
C VAL A 98 -16.03 -14.52 -2.84
N LYS A 99 -15.63 -14.28 -1.59
CA LYS A 99 -16.55 -13.86 -0.53
C LYS A 99 -17.30 -12.56 -0.87
N ALA A 100 -16.61 -11.58 -1.44
CA ALA A 100 -17.24 -10.31 -1.84
C ALA A 100 -18.26 -10.50 -2.97
N LEU A 101 -17.92 -11.32 -3.97
CA LEU A 101 -18.79 -11.64 -5.12
C LEU A 101 -20.02 -12.46 -4.73
N SER A 102 -19.88 -13.33 -3.74
CA SER A 102 -20.99 -14.19 -3.27
C SER A 102 -21.89 -13.52 -2.23
N ALA A 103 -21.53 -12.33 -1.77
CA ALA A 103 -22.30 -11.64 -0.73
C ALA A 103 -23.54 -10.96 -1.32
N LYS A 104 -24.71 -11.18 -0.73
CA LYS A 104 -25.95 -10.49 -1.12
C LYS A 104 -25.86 -8.97 -0.90
N ASN A 105 -25.14 -8.54 0.13
CA ASN A 105 -24.86 -7.13 0.44
C ASN A 105 -23.36 -7.00 0.74
N PRO A 106 -22.52 -6.83 -0.27
CA PRO A 106 -21.08 -6.76 -0.06
C PRO A 106 -20.69 -5.46 0.66
N LYS A 107 -19.63 -5.55 1.48
CA LYS A 107 -19.05 -4.35 2.10
C LYS A 107 -18.36 -3.49 1.03
N ALA A 108 -18.35 -2.18 1.22
CA ALA A 108 -17.63 -1.26 0.33
C ALA A 108 -16.12 -1.55 0.27
N ARG A 109 -15.53 -2.06 1.37
CA ARG A 109 -14.08 -2.37 1.47
C ARG A 109 -13.84 -3.66 2.23
N TYR A 110 -12.86 -4.44 1.74
CA TYR A 110 -12.34 -5.64 2.40
C TYR A 110 -10.84 -5.47 2.60
N LEU A 111 -10.42 -5.36 3.86
CA LEU A 111 -9.00 -5.31 4.23
C LEU A 111 -8.47 -6.73 4.34
N VAL A 112 -7.46 -7.09 3.55
CA VAL A 112 -6.89 -8.43 3.50
C VAL A 112 -5.52 -8.46 4.15
N GLY A 113 -5.38 -9.34 5.14
CA GLY A 113 -4.15 -9.52 5.90
C GLY A 113 -3.98 -8.57 7.09
N PRO A 114 -3.09 -8.93 8.03
CA PRO A 114 -2.87 -8.15 9.25
C PRO A 114 -2.34 -6.75 8.98
N SER A 115 -1.37 -6.63 8.06
CA SER A 115 -0.74 -5.35 7.72
C SER A 115 -1.73 -4.33 7.16
N ALA A 116 -2.69 -4.75 6.32
CA ALA A 116 -3.74 -3.87 5.82
C ALA A 116 -4.62 -3.33 6.97
N LYS A 117 -5.02 -4.21 7.89
CA LYS A 117 -5.85 -3.84 9.04
C LYS A 117 -5.13 -2.87 9.98
N ILE A 118 -3.88 -3.17 10.33
CA ILE A 118 -3.06 -2.31 11.20
C ILE A 118 -2.88 -0.92 10.57
N GLN A 119 -2.49 -0.86 9.30
CA GLN A 119 -2.30 0.41 8.59
C GLN A 119 -3.59 1.23 8.46
N TRP A 120 -4.72 0.56 8.26
CA TRP A 120 -6.03 1.20 8.23
C TRP A 120 -6.36 1.85 9.58
N TRP A 121 -6.24 1.09 10.67
CA TRP A 121 -6.50 1.59 12.01
C TRP A 121 -5.55 2.72 12.41
N MET A 122 -4.26 2.58 12.11
CA MET A 122 -3.29 3.65 12.36
C MET A 122 -3.68 4.93 11.62
N LYS A 123 -4.03 4.85 10.34
CA LYS A 123 -4.45 6.00 9.54
C LYS A 123 -5.74 6.64 10.07
N THR A 124 -6.66 5.84 10.62
CA THR A 124 -7.97 6.32 11.10
C THR A 124 -7.87 6.96 12.49
N LEU A 125 -7.03 6.40 13.38
CA LEU A 125 -6.95 6.82 14.79
C LEU A 125 -5.85 7.84 15.04
N MET A 126 -4.80 7.86 14.24
CA MET A 126 -3.68 8.79 14.40
C MET A 126 -3.91 10.08 13.63
N THR A 127 -3.49 11.20 14.20
CA THR A 127 -3.40 12.45 13.45
C THR A 127 -2.33 12.33 12.36
N THR A 128 -2.47 13.07 11.26
CA THR A 128 -1.48 13.09 10.16
C THR A 128 -0.07 13.37 10.69
N SER A 129 0.07 14.36 11.58
CA SER A 129 1.38 14.72 12.16
C SER A 129 2.01 13.57 12.94
N LEU A 130 1.23 12.85 13.76
CA LEU A 130 1.77 11.72 14.53
C LEU A 130 2.16 10.55 13.61
N PHE A 131 1.35 10.29 12.59
CA PHE A 131 1.63 9.24 11.62
C PHE A 131 2.86 9.56 10.75
N ASP A 132 3.05 10.83 10.39
CA ASP A 132 4.23 11.29 9.65
C ASP A 132 5.50 11.21 10.50
N LYS A 133 5.44 11.58 11.80
CA LYS A 133 6.56 11.39 12.74
C LYS A 133 6.98 9.93 12.82
N LEU A 134 6.02 9.00 12.89
CA LEU A 134 6.32 7.57 12.93
C LEU A 134 7.01 7.10 11.63
N LYS A 135 6.51 7.50 10.47
CA LYS A 135 7.14 7.17 9.17
C LYS A 135 8.54 7.78 9.05
N PHE A 136 8.69 9.04 9.49
CA PHE A 136 9.97 9.72 9.51
C PHE A 136 10.99 8.94 10.34
N LYS A 137 10.62 8.55 11.56
CA LYS A 137 11.48 7.74 12.43
C LYS A 137 11.89 6.40 11.80
N ILE A 138 10.96 5.73 11.12
CA ILE A 138 11.23 4.45 10.44
C ILE A 138 12.24 4.63 9.30
N VAL A 139 12.10 5.68 8.48
CA VAL A 139 12.92 5.88 7.27
C VAL A 139 14.23 6.63 7.57
N TYR A 140 14.20 7.64 8.44
CA TYR A 140 15.34 8.52 8.67
C TYR A 140 16.02 8.30 10.02
N GLY A 141 15.42 7.52 10.91
CA GLY A 141 15.92 7.30 12.28
C GLY A 141 15.59 8.46 13.22
N ASP A 142 16.15 8.38 14.42
CA ASP A 142 16.09 9.48 15.41
C ASP A 142 17.15 10.54 15.03
N LYS A 143 16.82 11.43 14.10
CA LYS A 143 17.61 12.66 13.84
C LYS A 143 17.00 13.83 14.57
#